data_c1db3193e9f80da13c99d9997cba724d
#
_entry.id   c1db3193e9f80da13c99d9997cba724d
#
_cell.length_a   1.000
_cell.length_b   1.000
_cell.length_c   1.000
_cell.angle_alpha   90.00
_cell.angle_beta   90.00
_cell.angle_gamma   90.00
#
_symmetry.space_group_name_H-M   'P 1'
#
loop_
_entity.id
_entity.type
_entity.pdbx_description
1 polymer ?
#
loop_
_entity_poly.entity_id
_entity_poly.type
_entity_poly.pdbx_seq_one_letter_code
_entity_poly.pdbx_strand_id
1 'polypeptide(L)'
;MLGYSLKISLEKSYRTVAVPKDITFGDLHRVIMTVMGWTGYHLHEFEIGGRGYVITNPEYDLMTRIVDEDTEYLRDYENCRITYIYDFGDWWKHTVTFGKDVEMEDRTPKLLKCKGPGPVEDSGGQMEYDDDLDPTELAECIDYCLSFMTIPEAATTECVKVPSWSSLPLSFAVFMP
;
A
#
# COMPACT_ATOMS: atom_id res chain seq x y z
N MET A 1 -5.18 -17.37 9.54
CA MET A 1 -5.20 -16.00 10.10
C MET A 1 -6.22 -15.15 9.36
N LEU A 2 -6.68 -14.00 9.95
CA LEU A 2 -7.55 -13.07 9.22
C LEU A 2 -6.72 -12.08 8.40
N GLY A 3 -7.16 -11.83 7.17
CA GLY A 3 -6.62 -10.86 6.26
C GLY A 3 -7.68 -9.88 5.74
N TYR A 4 -7.25 -8.87 5.02
CA TYR A 4 -8.11 -7.99 4.23
C TYR A 4 -8.27 -8.52 2.82
N SER A 5 -9.48 -8.38 2.28
CA SER A 5 -9.68 -8.36 0.84
C SER A 5 -9.58 -6.90 0.40
N LEU A 6 -8.56 -6.56 -0.38
CA LEU A 6 -8.35 -5.21 -0.91
C LEU A 6 -8.65 -5.17 -2.40
N LYS A 7 -9.47 -4.23 -2.83
CA LYS A 7 -9.66 -3.92 -4.24
C LYS A 7 -8.82 -2.71 -4.63
N ILE A 8 -7.89 -2.92 -5.54
CA ILE A 8 -7.01 -1.91 -6.13
C ILE A 8 -7.54 -1.62 -7.53
N SER A 9 -8.04 -0.43 -7.74
CA SER A 9 -8.70 -0.05 -9.01
C SER A 9 -7.92 1.06 -9.69
N LEU A 10 -7.66 0.87 -10.98
CA LEU A 10 -7.09 1.85 -11.89
C LEU A 10 -7.93 1.88 -13.16
N GLU A 11 -8.68 2.96 -13.38
CA GLU A 11 -9.59 3.12 -14.53
C GLU A 11 -10.52 1.91 -14.74
N LYS A 12 -10.37 1.20 -15.85
CA LYS A 12 -11.20 0.03 -16.21
C LYS A 12 -10.70 -1.28 -15.61
N SER A 13 -9.47 -1.27 -15.08
CA SER A 13 -8.81 -2.45 -14.53
C SER A 13 -8.93 -2.48 -13.01
N TYR A 14 -8.97 -3.67 -12.44
CA TYR A 14 -8.81 -3.83 -10.99
C TYR A 14 -8.21 -5.17 -10.64
N ARG A 15 -7.59 -5.20 -9.47
CA ARG A 15 -7.14 -6.40 -8.77
C ARG A 15 -7.81 -6.45 -7.41
N THR A 16 -8.25 -7.62 -7.00
CA THR A 16 -8.67 -7.86 -5.61
C THR A 16 -7.71 -8.88 -5.02
N VAL A 17 -7.07 -8.52 -3.94
CA VAL A 17 -6.04 -9.35 -3.29
C VAL A 17 -6.37 -9.61 -1.83
N ALA A 18 -6.00 -10.78 -1.32
CA ALA A 18 -5.96 -11.05 0.10
C ALA A 18 -4.58 -10.68 0.63
N VAL A 19 -4.52 -9.93 1.73
CA VAL A 19 -3.27 -9.54 2.41
C VAL A 19 -3.45 -9.64 3.92
N PRO A 20 -2.38 -9.87 4.71
CA PRO A 20 -2.45 -9.83 6.17
C PRO A 20 -2.96 -8.48 6.69
N LYS A 21 -3.70 -8.47 7.82
CA LYS A 21 -4.24 -7.22 8.39
C LYS A 21 -3.18 -6.27 8.89
N ASP A 22 -2.03 -6.78 9.26
CA ASP A 22 -0.88 -6.03 9.74
C ASP A 22 0.15 -5.72 8.64
N ILE A 23 -0.31 -5.65 7.38
CA ILE A 23 0.52 -5.21 6.25
C ILE A 23 0.89 -3.73 6.42
N THR A 24 2.16 -3.39 6.16
CA THR A 24 2.60 -2.00 6.06
C THR A 24 2.22 -1.39 4.71
N PHE A 25 2.30 -0.07 4.58
CA PHE A 25 2.09 0.57 3.28
C PHE A 25 3.23 0.25 2.29
N GLY A 26 4.48 0.09 2.77
CA GLY A 26 5.60 -0.34 1.93
C GLY A 26 5.40 -1.76 1.37
N ASP A 27 4.91 -2.70 2.20
CA ASP A 27 4.53 -4.02 1.71
C ASP A 27 3.35 -3.97 0.73
N LEU A 28 2.36 -3.10 1.00
CA LEU A 28 1.22 -2.90 0.09
C LEU A 28 1.68 -2.33 -1.26
N HIS A 29 2.63 -1.38 -1.27
CA HIS A 29 3.26 -0.91 -2.51
C HIS A 29 3.81 -2.07 -3.33
N ARG A 30 4.60 -2.95 -2.72
CA ARG A 30 5.17 -4.14 -3.40
C ARG A 30 4.10 -5.07 -3.96
N VAL A 31 3.01 -5.29 -3.21
CA VAL A 31 1.86 -6.06 -3.71
C VAL A 31 1.23 -5.38 -4.92
N ILE A 32 1.04 -4.04 -4.89
CA ILE A 32 0.46 -3.29 -6.01
C ILE A 32 1.36 -3.41 -7.25
N MET A 33 2.67 -3.24 -7.13
CA MET A 33 3.60 -3.42 -8.25
C MET A 33 3.48 -4.81 -8.87
N THR A 34 3.48 -5.84 -8.03
CA THR A 34 3.37 -7.23 -8.51
C THR A 34 2.05 -7.46 -9.27
N VAL A 35 0.92 -6.99 -8.76
CA VAL A 35 -0.38 -7.26 -9.40
C VAL A 35 -0.64 -6.38 -10.63
N MET A 36 0.08 -5.28 -10.80
CA MET A 36 0.02 -4.43 -11.98
C MET A 36 1.05 -4.85 -13.04
N GLY A 37 2.05 -5.66 -12.67
CA GLY A 37 3.14 -6.08 -13.55
C GLY A 37 4.18 -5.00 -13.76
N TRP A 38 4.35 -4.10 -12.78
CA TRP A 38 5.26 -2.97 -12.86
C TRP A 38 6.55 -3.20 -12.08
N THR A 39 7.59 -2.45 -12.43
CA THR A 39 8.95 -2.65 -11.90
C THR A 39 9.18 -1.98 -10.55
N GLY A 40 8.41 -0.94 -10.21
CA GLY A 40 8.56 -0.17 -8.98
C GLY A 40 9.72 0.82 -8.98
N TYR A 41 10.23 1.24 -10.14
CA TYR A 41 11.35 2.20 -10.22
C TYR A 41 10.96 3.66 -10.02
N HIS A 42 9.66 3.98 -10.08
CA HIS A 42 9.19 5.34 -9.98
C HIS A 42 8.77 5.70 -8.56
N LEU A 43 8.73 7.00 -8.29
CA LEU A 43 8.24 7.55 -7.03
C LEU A 43 6.76 7.23 -6.85
N HIS A 44 6.35 7.06 -5.61
CA HIS A 44 4.97 6.77 -5.27
C HIS A 44 4.58 7.38 -3.93
N GLU A 45 3.27 7.50 -3.70
CA GLU A 45 2.73 7.94 -2.42
C GLU A 45 1.32 7.37 -2.18
N PHE A 46 0.93 7.31 -0.91
CA PHE A 46 -0.44 7.06 -0.49
C PHE A 46 -1.03 8.34 0.10
N GLU A 47 -2.02 8.89 -0.59
CA GLU A 47 -2.85 9.96 -0.08
C GLU A 47 -3.93 9.40 0.84
N ILE A 48 -3.96 9.83 2.09
CA ILE A 48 -4.98 9.42 3.06
C ILE A 48 -6.02 10.53 3.18
N GLY A 49 -7.26 10.22 2.81
CA GLY A 49 -8.35 11.19 2.79
C GLY A 49 -8.58 11.85 4.16
N GLY A 50 -8.58 13.18 4.18
CA GLY A 50 -8.75 13.98 5.39
C GLY A 50 -7.50 14.08 6.28
N ARG A 51 -6.38 13.52 5.88
CA ARG A 51 -5.08 13.68 6.54
C ARG A 51 -4.28 14.77 5.83
N GLY A 52 -3.47 15.48 6.57
CA GLY A 52 -2.61 16.55 6.03
C GLY A 52 -1.19 16.06 5.73
N TYR A 53 -1.02 14.78 5.43
CA TYR A 53 0.25 14.14 5.13
C TYR A 53 0.06 13.00 4.11
N VAL A 54 1.17 12.58 3.50
CA VAL A 54 1.24 11.41 2.63
C VAL A 54 2.10 10.33 3.30
N ILE A 55 1.82 9.07 2.99
CA ILE A 55 2.61 7.91 3.40
C ILE A 55 3.41 7.48 2.17
N THR A 56 4.75 7.45 2.29
CA THR A 56 5.67 7.13 1.20
C THR A 56 7.04 6.77 1.76
N ASN A 57 7.98 6.39 0.88
CA ASN A 57 9.37 6.20 1.28
C ASN A 57 10.00 7.53 1.72
N PRO A 58 10.55 7.62 2.94
CA PRO A 58 11.13 8.86 3.47
C PRO A 58 12.39 9.35 2.73
N GLU A 59 13.00 8.51 1.90
CA GLU A 59 14.12 8.91 1.04
C GLU A 59 13.69 9.86 -0.08
N TYR A 60 12.39 9.94 -0.38
CA TYR A 60 11.87 10.91 -1.32
C TYR A 60 11.80 12.29 -0.65
N ASP A 61 12.71 13.18 -1.00
CA ASP A 61 12.73 14.57 -0.48
C ASP A 61 11.56 15.38 -1.06
N LEU A 62 10.38 15.07 -0.62
CA LEU A 62 9.17 15.81 -0.93
C LEU A 62 8.94 16.80 0.21
N MET A 63 8.97 18.09 -0.06
CA MET A 63 8.78 19.19 0.91
C MET A 63 7.42 19.18 1.64
N THR A 64 6.80 18.01 1.81
CA THR A 64 5.50 17.78 2.43
C THR A 64 5.65 17.00 3.73
N ARG A 65 4.58 16.91 4.48
CA ARG A 65 4.53 16.05 5.67
C ARG A 65 4.53 14.60 5.21
N ILE A 66 5.66 13.96 5.30
CA ILE A 66 5.88 12.58 4.95
C ILE A 66 5.77 11.73 6.20
N VAL A 67 5.17 10.57 6.07
CA VAL A 67 5.16 9.49 7.06
C VAL A 67 5.74 8.25 6.39
N ASP A 68 6.62 7.56 7.09
CA ASP A 68 7.36 6.42 6.58
C ASP A 68 6.43 5.22 6.35
N GLU A 69 6.37 4.77 5.09
CA GLU A 69 5.50 3.68 4.66
C GLU A 69 5.83 2.31 5.29
N ASP A 70 7.07 2.10 5.73
CA ASP A 70 7.48 0.85 6.37
C ASP A 70 7.10 0.79 7.86
N THR A 71 6.72 1.92 8.45
CA THR A 71 6.30 2.00 9.87
C THR A 71 4.80 2.13 10.05
N GLU A 72 4.06 2.45 8.99
CA GLU A 72 2.61 2.64 9.04
C GLU A 72 1.86 1.39 8.57
N TYR A 73 0.87 1.00 9.36
CA TYR A 73 0.08 -0.20 9.09
C TYR A 73 -1.29 0.14 8.51
N LEU A 74 -1.67 -0.59 7.48
CA LEU A 74 -2.95 -0.38 6.77
C LEU A 74 -4.16 -0.47 7.71
N ARG A 75 -4.12 -1.31 8.75
CA ARG A 75 -5.20 -1.48 9.74
C ARG A 75 -5.58 -0.19 10.49
N ASP A 76 -4.65 0.75 10.62
CA ASP A 76 -4.88 2.02 11.33
C ASP A 76 -5.67 3.03 10.48
N TYR A 77 -5.98 2.66 9.23
CA TYR A 77 -6.61 3.49 8.20
C TYR A 77 -7.86 2.88 7.56
N GLU A 78 -8.46 1.85 8.17
CA GLU A 78 -9.63 1.12 7.62
C GLU A 78 -10.81 2.04 7.25
N ASN A 79 -11.00 3.14 7.97
CA ASN A 79 -12.09 4.09 7.74
C ASN A 79 -11.68 5.29 6.88
N CYS A 80 -10.49 5.25 6.28
CA CYS A 80 -9.98 6.32 5.45
C CYS A 80 -10.17 5.99 3.97
N ARG A 81 -10.33 7.03 3.17
CA ARG A 81 -10.18 6.90 1.72
C ARG A 81 -8.69 6.85 1.43
N ILE A 82 -8.23 5.80 0.77
CA ILE A 82 -6.84 5.60 0.38
C ILE A 82 -6.73 5.70 -1.13
N THR A 83 -5.87 6.61 -1.58
CA THR A 83 -5.48 6.75 -2.98
C THR A 83 -4.00 6.45 -3.07
N TYR A 84 -3.61 5.56 -3.96
CA TYR A 84 -2.22 5.27 -4.26
C TYR A 84 -1.85 5.89 -5.59
N ILE A 85 -0.78 6.69 -5.63
CA ILE A 85 -0.25 7.34 -6.83
C ILE A 85 1.13 6.74 -7.09
N TYR A 86 1.34 6.27 -8.30
CA TYR A 86 2.61 5.73 -8.76
C TYR A 86 3.05 6.49 -10.00
N ASP A 87 4.35 6.73 -10.13
CA ASP A 87 4.99 7.48 -11.19
C ASP A 87 4.44 8.91 -11.31
N PHE A 88 5.13 9.88 -10.72
CA PHE A 88 4.70 11.29 -10.75
C PHE A 88 4.79 11.94 -12.15
N GLY A 89 5.40 11.23 -13.13
CA GLY A 89 5.37 11.62 -14.54
C GLY A 89 4.06 11.20 -15.21
N ASP A 90 3.69 9.93 -15.08
CA ASP A 90 2.50 9.33 -15.69
C ASP A 90 1.25 9.46 -14.81
N TRP A 91 1.43 9.66 -13.52
CA TRP A 91 0.37 9.92 -12.54
C TRP A 91 -0.66 8.78 -12.42
N TRP A 92 -0.20 7.53 -12.29
CA TRP A 92 -1.06 6.35 -12.14
C TRP A 92 -1.81 6.36 -10.81
N LYS A 93 -3.05 6.83 -10.84
CA LYS A 93 -3.88 7.05 -9.65
C LYS A 93 -4.82 5.88 -9.38
N HIS A 94 -4.52 5.10 -8.35
CA HIS A 94 -5.32 3.96 -7.92
C HIS A 94 -6.21 4.32 -6.74
N THR A 95 -7.38 3.65 -6.66
CA THR A 95 -8.19 3.66 -5.45
C THR A 95 -8.04 2.31 -4.74
N VAL A 96 -7.66 2.33 -3.47
CA VAL A 96 -7.60 1.16 -2.60
C VAL A 96 -8.86 1.11 -1.74
N THR A 97 -9.63 0.01 -1.85
CA THR A 97 -10.89 -0.16 -1.15
C THR A 97 -10.88 -1.45 -0.34
N PHE A 98 -11.23 -1.34 0.94
CA PHE A 98 -11.40 -2.51 1.81
C PHE A 98 -12.66 -3.27 1.43
N GLY A 99 -12.54 -4.58 1.28
CA GLY A 99 -13.63 -5.52 1.13
C GLY A 99 -13.94 -6.22 2.46
N LYS A 100 -14.47 -7.44 2.37
CA LYS A 100 -14.71 -8.28 3.55
C LYS A 100 -13.40 -8.88 4.04
N ASP A 101 -13.35 -9.19 5.34
CA ASP A 101 -12.30 -10.03 5.91
C ASP A 101 -12.26 -11.38 5.21
N VAL A 102 -11.06 -11.92 5.05
CA VAL A 102 -10.81 -13.22 4.43
C VAL A 102 -9.94 -14.10 5.32
N GLU A 103 -10.15 -15.39 5.29
CA GLU A 103 -9.26 -16.33 5.92
C GLU A 103 -8.05 -16.59 5.03
N MET A 104 -6.85 -16.50 5.61
CA MET A 104 -5.57 -16.77 4.96
C MET A 104 -4.88 -17.94 5.68
N GLU A 105 -4.28 -18.84 4.90
CA GLU A 105 -3.50 -19.96 5.44
C GLU A 105 -2.18 -19.49 6.03
N ASP A 106 -1.53 -18.57 5.34
CA ASP A 106 -0.24 -17.99 5.67
C ASP A 106 -0.21 -16.49 5.34
N ARG A 107 0.97 -15.88 5.36
CA ARG A 107 1.17 -14.46 5.11
C ARG A 107 1.47 -14.12 3.64
N THR A 108 1.26 -15.06 2.74
CA THR A 108 1.45 -14.88 1.30
C THR A 108 0.23 -14.18 0.71
N PRO A 109 0.39 -13.02 0.04
CA PRO A 109 -0.71 -12.38 -0.67
C PRO A 109 -1.29 -13.31 -1.73
N LYS A 110 -2.61 -13.27 -1.93
CA LYS A 110 -3.29 -14.09 -2.96
C LYS A 110 -4.18 -13.25 -3.83
N LEU A 111 -4.18 -13.52 -5.13
CA LEU A 111 -5.11 -12.89 -6.06
C LEU A 111 -6.50 -13.51 -5.88
N LEU A 112 -7.49 -12.69 -5.57
CA LEU A 112 -8.89 -13.11 -5.45
C LEU A 112 -9.70 -12.84 -6.71
N LYS A 113 -9.41 -11.72 -7.38
CA LYS A 113 -10.06 -11.33 -8.65
C LYS A 113 -9.12 -10.46 -9.47
N CYS A 114 -9.19 -10.66 -10.78
CA CYS A 114 -8.50 -9.85 -11.78
C CYS A 114 -9.50 -9.41 -12.86
N LYS A 115 -9.40 -8.15 -13.27
CA LYS A 115 -10.16 -7.65 -14.42
C LYS A 115 -9.31 -6.67 -15.21
N GLY A 116 -9.19 -6.94 -16.49
CA GLY A 116 -8.43 -6.15 -17.45
C GLY A 116 -6.91 -6.21 -17.21
N PRO A 117 -6.10 -5.99 -18.24
CA PRO A 117 -4.66 -5.83 -18.11
C PRO A 117 -4.32 -4.57 -17.29
N GLY A 118 -3.13 -4.51 -16.72
CA GLY A 118 -2.56 -3.26 -16.25
C GLY A 118 -2.13 -2.42 -17.45
N PRO A 119 -2.10 -1.08 -17.36
CA PRO A 119 -1.49 -0.28 -18.39
C PRO A 119 0.01 -0.55 -18.44
N VAL A 120 0.61 -0.31 -19.61
CA VAL A 120 2.04 -0.45 -19.81
C VAL A 120 2.76 0.64 -18.98
N GLU A 121 3.76 0.24 -18.20
CA GLU A 121 4.61 1.17 -17.44
C GLU A 121 5.37 2.07 -18.43
N ASP A 122 5.64 3.32 -18.06
CA ASP A 122 6.33 4.32 -18.92
C ASP A 122 5.60 4.65 -20.24
N SER A 123 4.30 4.49 -20.31
CA SER A 123 3.52 4.80 -21.52
C SER A 123 3.15 6.28 -21.66
N GLY A 124 3.72 7.17 -20.83
CA GLY A 124 3.44 8.62 -20.83
C GLY A 124 2.02 8.95 -20.35
N GLY A 125 1.52 8.18 -19.38
CA GLY A 125 0.15 8.34 -18.85
C GLY A 125 -0.94 7.87 -19.82
N GLN A 126 -0.57 7.18 -20.89
CA GLN A 126 -1.53 6.63 -21.85
C GLN A 126 -2.01 5.26 -21.37
N MET A 127 -3.31 5.06 -21.37
CA MET A 127 -3.92 3.77 -21.03
C MET A 127 -3.75 2.78 -22.20
N GLU A 128 -2.51 2.46 -22.52
CA GLU A 128 -2.21 1.39 -23.46
C GLU A 128 -2.33 0.06 -22.76
N TYR A 129 -3.12 -0.83 -23.32
CA TYR A 129 -3.34 -2.18 -22.79
C TYR A 129 -2.89 -3.21 -23.82
N ASP A 130 -2.32 -4.29 -23.34
CA ASP A 130 -2.13 -5.48 -24.14
C ASP A 130 -3.48 -6.22 -24.24
N ASP A 131 -4.24 -5.91 -25.27
CA ASP A 131 -5.58 -6.48 -25.49
C ASP A 131 -5.54 -7.95 -25.91
N ASP A 132 -4.37 -8.48 -26.29
CA ASP A 132 -4.19 -9.87 -26.67
C ASP A 132 -3.94 -10.80 -25.45
N LEU A 133 -3.77 -10.23 -24.26
CA LEU A 133 -3.49 -11.00 -23.06
C LEU A 133 -4.72 -11.76 -22.57
N ASP A 134 -4.64 -13.10 -22.52
CA ASP A 134 -5.71 -13.91 -21.96
C ASP A 134 -5.92 -13.61 -20.46
N PRO A 135 -7.15 -13.28 -20.02
CA PRO A 135 -7.40 -12.92 -18.61
C PRO A 135 -7.07 -14.04 -17.62
N THR A 136 -7.14 -15.31 -18.05
CA THR A 136 -6.82 -16.45 -17.18
C THR A 136 -5.31 -16.57 -17.03
N GLU A 137 -4.57 -16.48 -18.13
CA GLU A 137 -3.11 -16.50 -18.11
C GLU A 137 -2.55 -15.34 -17.30
N LEU A 138 -3.14 -14.15 -17.42
CA LEU A 138 -2.77 -12.98 -16.60
C LEU A 138 -2.98 -13.27 -15.11
N ALA A 139 -4.13 -13.81 -14.73
CA ALA A 139 -4.44 -14.11 -13.34
C ALA A 139 -3.49 -15.17 -12.77
N GLU A 140 -3.19 -16.22 -13.53
CA GLU A 140 -2.24 -17.26 -13.14
C GLU A 140 -0.81 -16.71 -12.97
N CYS A 141 -0.37 -15.83 -13.88
CA CYS A 141 0.93 -15.18 -13.79
C CYS A 141 1.05 -14.29 -12.54
N ILE A 142 0.00 -13.49 -12.25
CA ILE A 142 -0.03 -12.64 -11.05
C ILE A 142 0.01 -13.50 -9.79
N ASP A 143 -0.80 -14.55 -9.70
CA ASP A 143 -0.85 -15.41 -8.51
C ASP A 143 0.47 -16.15 -8.30
N TYR A 144 1.09 -16.61 -9.39
CA TYR A 144 2.44 -17.17 -9.35
C TYR A 144 3.47 -16.17 -8.81
N CYS A 145 3.47 -14.92 -9.28
CA CYS A 145 4.39 -13.89 -8.77
C CYS A 145 4.15 -13.59 -7.29
N LEU A 146 2.89 -13.49 -6.86
CA LEU A 146 2.55 -13.29 -5.44
C LEU A 146 3.01 -14.44 -4.55
N SER A 147 3.06 -15.67 -5.06
CA SER A 147 3.47 -16.84 -4.29
C SER A 147 4.93 -16.78 -3.77
N PHE A 148 5.76 -15.91 -4.35
CA PHE A 148 7.13 -15.66 -3.86
C PHE A 148 7.21 -14.55 -2.80
N MET A 149 6.09 -13.88 -2.52
CA MET A 149 6.04 -12.84 -1.50
C MET A 149 5.65 -13.44 -0.15
N THR A 150 6.29 -12.96 0.89
CA THR A 150 5.86 -13.22 2.27
C THR A 150 5.86 -11.89 3.01
N ILE A 151 4.69 -11.47 3.49
CA ILE A 151 4.57 -10.25 4.27
C ILE A 151 5.08 -10.51 5.68
N PRO A 152 6.07 -9.75 6.18
CA PRO A 152 6.59 -9.91 7.53
C PRO A 152 5.49 -9.75 8.60
N GLU A 153 5.67 -10.37 9.75
CA GLU A 153 4.85 -10.03 10.91
C GLU A 153 5.16 -8.61 11.37
N ALA A 154 4.13 -7.87 11.79
CA ALA A 154 4.33 -6.60 12.45
C ALA A 154 5.30 -6.80 13.62
N ALA A 155 6.35 -5.99 13.69
CA ALA A 155 7.21 -5.98 14.85
C ALA A 155 6.33 -5.80 16.10
N THR A 156 6.44 -6.71 17.06
CA THR A 156 5.79 -6.56 18.35
C THR A 156 6.49 -5.41 19.09
N THR A 157 6.14 -4.20 18.71
CA THR A 157 6.50 -3.03 19.49
C THR A 157 5.65 -3.14 20.74
N GLU A 158 6.23 -3.62 21.84
CA GLU A 158 5.67 -3.33 23.15
C GLU A 158 5.47 -1.82 23.15
N CYS A 159 4.21 -1.41 23.28
CA CYS A 159 3.82 -0.02 23.31
C CYS A 159 4.55 0.61 24.51
N VAL A 160 5.73 1.17 24.29
CA VAL A 160 6.36 2.05 25.26
C VAL A 160 5.40 3.22 25.38
N LYS A 161 4.56 3.18 26.43
CA LYS A 161 3.70 4.30 26.79
C LYS A 161 4.61 5.50 26.98
N VAL A 162 4.70 6.34 25.93
CA VAL A 162 5.33 7.65 26.07
C VAL A 162 4.52 8.37 27.15
N PRO A 163 5.13 8.78 28.28
CA PRO A 163 4.41 9.50 29.33
C PRO A 163 3.74 10.73 28.72
N SER A 164 2.45 10.92 28.99
CA SER A 164 1.78 12.14 28.55
C SER A 164 2.49 13.36 29.16
N TRP A 165 2.56 14.44 28.43
CA TRP A 165 3.19 15.71 28.86
C TRP A 165 2.70 16.18 30.25
N SER A 166 1.52 15.74 30.70
CA SER A 166 0.94 16.01 32.02
C SER A 166 1.59 15.23 33.16
N SER A 167 2.47 14.26 32.89
CA SER A 167 3.13 13.42 33.90
C SER A 167 4.61 13.76 34.13
N LEU A 168 5.15 14.80 33.46
CA LEU A 168 6.50 15.25 33.71
C LEU A 168 6.55 16.18 34.94
N PRO A 169 7.47 15.97 35.87
CA PRO A 169 7.64 16.85 37.00
C PRO A 169 8.06 18.26 36.54
N LEU A 170 7.47 19.28 37.17
CA LEU A 170 7.68 20.72 36.88
C LEU A 170 9.13 21.23 36.89
N SER A 171 10.10 20.39 37.24
CA SER A 171 11.54 20.73 37.28
C SER A 171 12.23 20.75 35.91
N PHE A 172 11.56 20.34 34.83
CA PHE A 172 12.14 20.35 33.46
C PHE A 172 11.80 21.59 32.63
N ALA A 173 11.04 22.52 33.16
CA ALA A 173 10.54 23.70 32.42
C ALA A 173 11.54 24.90 32.38
N VAL A 174 12.77 24.77 32.84
CA VAL A 174 13.67 25.91 33.05
C VAL A 174 14.94 25.90 32.16
N PHE A 175 15.03 25.00 31.17
CA PHE A 175 16.18 25.02 30.25
C PHE A 175 15.74 24.92 28.79
N MET A 176 15.27 26.02 28.25
CA MET A 176 15.43 26.33 26.80
C MET A 176 15.73 27.82 26.65
N PRO A 177 16.84 28.16 25.92
CA PRO A 177 17.16 29.53 25.57
C PRO A 177 16.21 30.07 24.49
#